data_3545cdd725b8f50906e36373e1452905
#
_entry.id   3545cdd725b8f50906e36373e1452905
#
_cell.length_a   1.000
_cell.length_b   1.000
_cell.length_c   1.000
_cell.angle_alpha   90.00
_cell.angle_beta   90.00
_cell.angle_gamma   90.00
#
_symmetry.space_group_name_H-M   'P 1'
#
loop_
_entity.id
_entity.type
_entity.pdbx_description
1 polymer ?
#
loop_
_entity_poly.entity_id
_entity_poly.type
_entity_poly.pdbx_seq_one_letter_code
_entity_poly.pdbx_strand_id
1 'polypeptide(L)'
;KIDDWHIKNKGNEIKLDEYKKFLHEIGYLKEEGADFSIETENVDDEITNIAGPQLVVPIMNARYALNAANARWMSLYDSLYGTDVIEQSEDSVSERYDPLRGEMVIKYSRDFLDKHFPLKNLSWHKITSIAVKEGKLKILKGADIFDLAEEEKFIGHRGEADNPSAIILKNNNLHIEILRDSRAFSAQQDHAGISDIILEAAVSTICDNEDSVAAVDAEDKVICYRNWLGLMKGNLKTQFEKDGKLFERKLNPNRSYISKDGKGLKLHGRSLLLVRNVGHLMTNP
;
A
#
# COMPACT_ATOMS: atom_id res chain seq x y z
N LYS A 1 35.19 -26.13 24.78
CA LYS A 1 35.04 -27.36 23.98
C LYS A 1 35.28 -27.11 22.48
N ILE A 2 34.64 -26.09 21.89
CA ILE A 2 34.84 -25.76 20.46
C ILE A 2 36.27 -25.32 20.22
N ASP A 3 36.80 -24.41 21.03
CA ASP A 3 38.17 -23.94 20.95
C ASP A 3 39.16 -25.05 21.14
N ASP A 4 38.93 -25.94 22.11
CA ASP A 4 39.79 -27.11 22.37
C ASP A 4 39.82 -28.04 21.17
N TRP A 5 38.70 -28.25 20.50
CA TRP A 5 38.62 -29.06 19.27
C TRP A 5 39.45 -28.42 18.14
N HIS A 6 39.34 -27.10 17.94
CA HIS A 6 40.11 -26.38 16.92
C HIS A 6 41.62 -26.38 17.24
N ILE A 7 41.97 -26.24 18.51
CA ILE A 7 43.39 -26.33 18.93
C ILE A 7 43.97 -27.71 18.65
N LYS A 8 43.20 -28.79 18.96
CA LYS A 8 43.64 -30.16 18.69
C LYS A 8 43.78 -30.48 17.22
N ASN A 9 42.98 -29.87 16.39
CA ASN A 9 42.95 -30.11 14.93
C ASN A 9 43.72 -29.04 14.13
N LYS A 10 44.48 -28.17 14.81
CA LYS A 10 45.21 -27.08 14.18
C LYS A 10 46.21 -27.65 13.15
N GLY A 11 46.10 -27.17 11.91
CA GLY A 11 46.95 -27.60 10.78
C GLY A 11 46.44 -28.83 10.01
N ASN A 12 45.36 -29.45 10.47
CA ASN A 12 44.68 -30.51 9.74
C ASN A 12 43.50 -29.93 8.92
N GLU A 13 43.19 -30.61 7.79
CA GLU A 13 41.97 -30.30 7.04
C GLU A 13 40.74 -30.67 7.88
N ILE A 14 39.81 -29.72 8.00
CA ILE A 14 38.56 -29.93 8.76
C ILE A 14 37.58 -30.72 7.89
N LYS A 15 37.32 -31.95 8.27
CA LYS A 15 36.28 -32.77 7.69
C LYS A 15 34.94 -32.36 8.28
N LEU A 16 34.06 -31.80 7.44
CA LEU A 16 32.82 -31.22 7.85
C LEU A 16 31.92 -32.19 8.62
N ASP A 17 31.85 -33.44 8.21
CA ASP A 17 31.01 -34.46 8.86
C ASP A 17 31.49 -34.81 10.27
N GLU A 18 32.81 -34.93 10.47
CA GLU A 18 33.41 -35.15 11.79
C GLU A 18 33.17 -33.96 12.72
N TYR A 19 33.26 -32.76 12.18
CA TYR A 19 33.01 -31.56 12.95
C TYR A 19 31.53 -31.40 13.32
N LYS A 20 30.61 -31.66 12.39
CA LYS A 20 29.15 -31.67 12.68
C LYS A 20 28.84 -32.71 13.77
N LYS A 21 29.38 -33.92 13.67
CA LYS A 21 29.18 -34.94 14.69
C LYS A 21 29.65 -34.46 16.07
N PHE A 22 30.82 -33.87 16.15
CA PHE A 22 31.31 -33.26 17.39
C PHE A 22 30.38 -32.18 17.93
N LEU A 23 29.86 -31.30 17.05
CA LEU A 23 28.92 -30.21 17.46
C LEU A 23 27.60 -30.78 17.98
N HIS A 24 27.09 -31.88 17.43
CA HIS A 24 25.95 -32.63 17.97
C HIS A 24 26.25 -33.25 19.32
N GLU A 25 27.40 -33.91 19.48
CA GLU A 25 27.81 -34.54 20.73
C GLU A 25 27.92 -33.54 21.91
N ILE A 26 28.42 -32.37 21.65
CA ILE A 26 28.50 -31.32 22.68
C ILE A 26 27.21 -30.57 22.89
N GLY A 27 26.16 -30.85 22.11
CA GLY A 27 24.82 -30.21 22.17
C GLY A 27 24.76 -28.82 21.56
N TYR A 28 25.75 -28.40 20.76
CA TYR A 28 25.76 -27.13 20.03
C TYR A 28 24.81 -27.17 18.84
N LEU A 29 24.88 -28.21 18.03
CA LEU A 29 23.87 -28.52 17.03
C LEU A 29 22.81 -29.43 17.65
N LYS A 30 21.56 -29.12 17.34
CA LYS A 30 20.40 -29.93 17.71
C LYS A 30 19.84 -30.57 16.47
N GLU A 31 19.21 -31.73 16.64
CA GLU A 31 18.37 -32.31 15.58
C GLU A 31 17.23 -31.37 15.24
N GLU A 32 16.88 -31.29 13.98
CA GLU A 32 15.70 -30.58 13.52
C GLU A 32 14.47 -31.24 14.11
N GLY A 33 13.64 -30.44 14.78
CA GLY A 33 12.40 -30.95 15.36
C GLY A 33 11.37 -31.30 14.28
N ALA A 34 10.24 -31.88 14.71
CA ALA A 34 9.11 -32.05 13.83
C ALA A 34 8.58 -30.71 13.35
N ASP A 35 8.01 -30.68 12.15
CA ASP A 35 7.32 -29.50 11.64
C ASP A 35 6.26 -29.03 12.63
N PHE A 36 6.20 -27.72 12.81
CA PHE A 36 5.19 -27.10 13.67
C PHE A 36 4.54 -25.92 12.96
N SER A 37 3.34 -25.60 13.35
CA SER A 37 2.67 -24.38 12.96
C SER A 37 2.49 -23.46 14.16
N ILE A 38 2.58 -22.17 13.91
CA ILE A 38 2.26 -21.16 14.94
C ILE A 38 0.75 -20.98 14.98
N GLU A 39 0.15 -21.24 16.14
CA GLU A 39 -1.26 -21.01 16.38
C GLU A 39 -1.44 -19.58 16.89
N THR A 40 -1.97 -18.71 16.05
CA THR A 40 -2.25 -17.31 16.39
C THR A 40 -3.71 -16.99 16.10
N GLU A 41 -4.30 -16.14 16.94
CA GLU A 41 -5.66 -15.66 16.78
C GLU A 41 -5.68 -14.12 16.75
N ASN A 42 -6.67 -13.56 16.06
CA ASN A 42 -6.93 -12.11 16.02
C ASN A 42 -5.74 -11.27 15.51
N VAL A 43 -4.98 -11.82 14.57
CA VAL A 43 -3.89 -11.08 13.90
C VAL A 43 -4.47 -10.22 12.79
N ASP A 44 -4.00 -8.97 12.68
CA ASP A 44 -4.44 -8.05 11.62
C ASP A 44 -4.19 -8.63 10.22
N ASP A 45 -5.12 -8.43 9.31
CA ASP A 45 -5.04 -8.93 7.93
C ASP A 45 -3.81 -8.41 7.20
N GLU A 46 -3.36 -7.20 7.52
CA GLU A 46 -2.15 -6.59 6.97
C GLU A 46 -0.86 -7.36 7.32
N ILE A 47 -0.91 -8.20 8.35
CA ILE A 47 0.21 -9.07 8.76
C ILE A 47 0.07 -10.48 8.18
N THR A 48 -1.16 -11.02 8.12
CA THR A 48 -1.40 -12.44 7.82
C THR A 48 -1.85 -12.71 6.40
N ASN A 49 -2.66 -11.84 5.80
CA ASN A 49 -3.41 -12.12 4.58
C ASN A 49 -3.13 -11.16 3.42
N ILE A 50 -2.60 -9.96 3.70
CA ILE A 50 -2.38 -8.94 2.69
C ILE A 50 -0.90 -8.78 2.41
N ALA A 51 -0.44 -9.29 1.28
CA ALA A 51 0.92 -9.06 0.79
C ALA A 51 0.99 -7.71 0.07
N GLY A 52 1.19 -6.63 0.84
CA GLY A 52 1.27 -5.26 0.32
C GLY A 52 2.55 -4.55 0.71
N PRO A 53 2.86 -3.40 0.07
CA PRO A 53 4.02 -2.59 0.41
C PRO A 53 3.96 -2.10 1.86
N GLN A 54 5.14 -2.01 2.48
CA GLN A 54 5.35 -1.46 3.81
C GLN A 54 6.24 -0.22 3.71
N LEU A 55 5.87 0.84 4.43
CA LEU A 55 6.70 2.04 4.57
C LEU A 55 7.41 2.05 5.92
N VAL A 56 8.57 2.70 5.96
CA VAL A 56 9.26 3.10 7.19
C VAL A 56 9.34 4.62 7.20
N VAL A 57 8.99 5.26 8.30
CA VAL A 57 8.95 6.72 8.41
C VAL A 57 9.55 7.18 9.74
N PRO A 58 10.44 8.20 9.75
CA PRO A 58 10.90 8.80 10.99
C PRO A 58 9.74 9.47 11.73
N ILE A 59 9.45 9.00 12.94
CA ILE A 59 8.31 9.49 13.72
C ILE A 59 8.50 10.93 14.22
N MET A 60 9.73 11.41 14.29
CA MET A 60 10.06 12.76 14.72
C MET A 60 9.41 13.82 13.81
N ASN A 61 9.22 13.54 12.52
CA ASN A 61 8.56 14.45 11.59
C ASN A 61 7.07 14.11 11.47
N ALA A 62 6.21 14.88 12.16
CA ALA A 62 4.76 14.68 12.17
C ALA A 62 4.13 14.69 10.77
N ARG A 63 4.62 15.56 9.86
CA ARG A 63 4.12 15.64 8.48
C ARG A 63 4.43 14.36 7.69
N TYR A 64 5.65 13.85 7.82
CA TYR A 64 6.05 12.62 7.15
C TYR A 64 5.30 11.42 7.71
N ALA A 65 5.16 11.32 9.04
CA ALA A 65 4.41 10.27 9.69
C ALA A 65 2.92 10.24 9.23
N LEU A 66 2.27 11.40 9.15
CA LEU A 66 0.91 11.52 8.63
C LEU A 66 0.82 11.17 7.15
N ASN A 67 1.79 11.58 6.33
CA ASN A 67 1.82 11.23 4.91
C ASN A 67 1.96 9.72 4.72
N ALA A 68 2.87 9.07 5.45
CA ALA A 68 3.07 7.63 5.38
C ALA A 68 1.83 6.85 5.84
N ALA A 69 1.22 7.24 6.97
CA ALA A 69 -0.02 6.63 7.44
C ALA A 69 -1.17 6.75 6.42
N ASN A 70 -1.26 7.87 5.72
CA ASN A 70 -2.29 8.13 4.71
C ASN A 70 -1.98 7.52 3.34
N ALA A 71 -0.74 7.07 3.11
CA ALA A 71 -0.31 6.49 1.83
C ALA A 71 -0.89 5.09 1.56
N ARG A 72 -1.78 4.59 2.42
CA ARG A 72 -2.53 3.37 2.12
C ARG A 72 -3.27 3.48 0.79
N TRP A 73 -3.78 4.66 0.46
CA TRP A 73 -4.52 4.89 -0.78
C TRP A 73 -3.83 5.97 -1.60
N MET A 74 -3.32 5.59 -2.76
CA MET A 74 -2.57 6.47 -3.63
C MET A 74 -3.11 6.46 -5.06
N SER A 75 -3.09 7.62 -5.70
CA SER A 75 -3.46 7.81 -7.09
C SER A 75 -2.46 7.11 -8.02
N LEU A 76 -2.96 6.26 -8.91
CA LEU A 76 -2.17 5.69 -9.99
C LEU A 76 -1.86 6.77 -11.04
N TYR A 77 -2.84 7.64 -11.36
CA TYR A 77 -2.66 8.70 -12.34
C TYR A 77 -1.55 9.67 -11.91
N ASP A 78 -1.60 10.16 -10.68
CA ASP A 78 -0.57 11.04 -10.14
C ASP A 78 0.81 10.37 -10.12
N SER A 79 0.86 9.08 -9.75
CA SER A 79 2.09 8.32 -9.70
C SER A 79 2.71 8.13 -11.09
N LEU A 80 1.90 7.83 -12.09
CA LEU A 80 2.35 7.67 -13.48
C LEU A 80 2.76 9.02 -14.10
N TYR A 81 1.97 10.07 -13.84
CA TYR A 81 2.24 11.39 -14.38
C TYR A 81 3.50 12.02 -13.77
N GLY A 82 3.74 11.80 -12.49
CA GLY A 82 4.83 12.43 -11.72
C GLY A 82 6.16 11.65 -11.70
N THR A 83 6.25 10.49 -12.37
CA THR A 83 7.46 9.64 -12.36
C THR A 83 7.93 9.32 -13.77
N ASP A 84 9.06 8.66 -13.89
CA ASP A 84 9.69 8.25 -15.15
C ASP A 84 9.16 6.89 -15.70
N VAL A 85 8.14 6.31 -15.10
CA VAL A 85 7.46 5.10 -15.62
C VAL A 85 6.93 5.34 -17.03
N ILE A 86 6.43 6.54 -17.29
CA ILE A 86 6.10 7.03 -18.63
C ILE A 86 7.21 8.01 -19.02
N GLU A 87 7.96 7.66 -20.06
CA GLU A 87 9.05 8.49 -20.56
C GLU A 87 8.58 9.93 -20.84
N GLN A 88 9.37 10.89 -20.41
CA GLN A 88 9.15 12.29 -20.74
C GLN A 88 9.84 12.59 -22.07
N SER A 89 9.14 13.25 -22.99
CA SER A 89 9.82 13.85 -24.15
C SER A 89 10.67 15.04 -23.70
N GLU A 90 11.83 15.23 -24.31
CA GLU A 90 12.74 16.34 -23.99
C GLU A 90 12.06 17.73 -24.11
N ASP A 91 11.01 17.82 -24.92
CA ASP A 91 10.21 19.04 -25.15
C ASP A 91 9.11 19.26 -24.08
N SER A 92 8.86 18.32 -23.16
CA SER A 92 7.73 18.34 -22.23
C SER A 92 8.02 18.98 -20.87
N VAL A 93 9.12 19.69 -20.70
CA VAL A 93 9.48 20.40 -19.45
C VAL A 93 8.66 21.68 -19.33
N SER A 94 7.35 21.56 -19.25
CA SER A 94 6.47 22.68 -18.92
C SER A 94 5.95 22.52 -17.49
N GLU A 95 5.90 23.63 -16.74
CA GLU A 95 5.24 23.68 -15.42
C GLU A 95 3.72 23.47 -15.51
N ARG A 96 3.18 23.31 -16.71
CA ARG A 96 1.76 23.14 -16.99
C ARG A 96 1.44 21.67 -17.31
N TYR A 97 0.21 21.29 -17.11
CA TYR A 97 -0.31 19.97 -17.51
C TYR A 97 -0.10 19.73 -19.01
N ASP A 98 0.51 18.58 -19.34
CA ASP A 98 0.70 18.09 -20.70
C ASP A 98 -0.41 17.09 -21.06
N PRO A 99 -1.32 17.44 -22.01
CA PRO A 99 -2.40 16.54 -22.43
C PRO A 99 -1.94 15.23 -23.05
N LEU A 100 -0.84 15.24 -23.79
CA LEU A 100 -0.30 14.02 -24.42
C LEU A 100 0.21 13.04 -23.37
N ARG A 101 0.90 13.56 -22.35
CA ARG A 101 1.30 12.75 -21.21
C ARG A 101 0.09 12.22 -20.45
N GLY A 102 -0.96 13.04 -20.29
CA GLY A 102 -2.23 12.62 -19.70
C GLY A 102 -2.88 11.46 -20.45
N GLU A 103 -2.89 11.49 -21.79
CA GLU A 103 -3.39 10.38 -22.61
C GLU A 103 -2.58 9.09 -22.41
N MET A 104 -1.24 9.20 -22.27
CA MET A 104 -0.39 8.04 -21.96
C MET A 104 -0.69 7.46 -20.58
N VAL A 105 -0.96 8.30 -19.57
CA VAL A 105 -1.39 7.87 -18.22
C VAL A 105 -2.71 7.11 -18.30
N ILE A 106 -3.71 7.64 -19.01
CA ILE A 106 -5.00 6.98 -19.22
C ILE A 106 -4.80 5.64 -19.92
N LYS A 107 -4.01 5.62 -20.99
CA LYS A 107 -3.71 4.39 -21.71
C LYS A 107 -3.06 3.33 -20.82
N TYR A 108 -2.02 3.67 -20.11
CA TYR A 108 -1.34 2.76 -19.18
C TYR A 108 -2.33 2.20 -18.13
N SER A 109 -3.16 3.07 -17.58
CA SER A 109 -4.15 2.69 -16.57
C SER A 109 -5.22 1.75 -17.13
N ARG A 110 -5.58 1.87 -18.43
CA ARG A 110 -6.47 0.93 -19.11
C ARG A 110 -5.81 -0.41 -19.37
N ASP A 111 -4.54 -0.40 -19.79
CA ASP A 111 -3.74 -1.63 -19.94
C ASP A 111 -3.60 -2.36 -18.58
N PHE A 112 -3.43 -1.61 -17.48
CA PHE A 112 -3.44 -2.16 -16.12
C PHE A 112 -4.76 -2.85 -15.78
N LEU A 113 -5.91 -2.22 -16.09
CA LEU A 113 -7.22 -2.82 -15.85
C LEU A 113 -7.44 -4.06 -16.72
N ASP A 114 -7.07 -4.03 -18.00
CA ASP A 114 -7.18 -5.18 -18.91
C ASP A 114 -6.35 -6.37 -18.40
N LYS A 115 -5.17 -6.11 -17.84
CA LYS A 115 -4.28 -7.15 -17.33
C LYS A 115 -4.78 -7.78 -16.02
N HIS A 116 -5.30 -6.99 -15.10
CA HIS A 116 -5.58 -7.43 -13.73
C HIS A 116 -7.06 -7.64 -13.42
N PHE A 117 -7.93 -7.02 -14.22
CA PHE A 117 -9.38 -7.08 -14.11
C PHE A 117 -10.03 -7.20 -15.50
N PRO A 118 -9.68 -8.25 -16.26
CA PRO A 118 -10.14 -8.39 -17.65
C PRO A 118 -11.67 -8.45 -17.73
N LEU A 119 -12.19 -7.90 -18.82
CA LEU A 119 -13.60 -8.00 -19.18
C LEU A 119 -13.83 -9.20 -20.11
N LYS A 120 -15.03 -9.77 -20.07
CA LYS A 120 -15.45 -10.81 -21.02
C LYS A 120 -15.62 -10.17 -22.41
N ASN A 121 -14.75 -10.52 -23.37
CA ASN A 121 -14.80 -10.11 -24.78
C ASN A 121 -14.77 -8.59 -25.04
N LEU A 122 -14.25 -7.80 -24.13
CA LEU A 122 -14.09 -6.36 -24.28
C LEU A 122 -12.79 -5.90 -23.59
N SER A 123 -12.20 -4.82 -24.07
CA SER A 123 -11.11 -4.11 -23.38
C SER A 123 -11.64 -2.87 -22.67
N TRP A 124 -11.04 -2.53 -21.53
CA TRP A 124 -11.30 -1.30 -20.77
C TRP A 124 -11.09 -0.03 -21.60
N HIS A 125 -10.30 -0.09 -22.66
CA HIS A 125 -10.13 1.03 -23.62
C HIS A 125 -11.40 1.40 -24.39
N LYS A 126 -12.35 0.48 -24.49
CA LYS A 126 -13.53 0.63 -25.36
C LYS A 126 -14.84 0.88 -24.60
N ILE A 127 -14.76 0.99 -23.28
CA ILE A 127 -15.96 1.19 -22.47
C ILE A 127 -16.46 2.63 -22.55
N THR A 128 -17.77 2.81 -22.41
CA THR A 128 -18.41 4.13 -22.45
C THR A 128 -19.12 4.49 -21.14
N SER A 129 -19.43 3.52 -20.29
CA SER A 129 -20.03 3.74 -18.98
C SER A 129 -19.87 2.53 -18.07
N ILE A 130 -20.17 2.73 -16.79
CA ILE A 130 -20.12 1.72 -15.73
C ILE A 130 -21.40 1.85 -14.90
N ALA A 131 -22.02 0.72 -14.56
CA ALA A 131 -23.19 0.64 -13.68
C ALA A 131 -23.08 -0.58 -12.75
N VAL A 132 -23.89 -0.62 -11.71
CA VAL A 132 -24.08 -1.78 -10.85
C VAL A 132 -25.54 -2.21 -10.94
N LYS A 133 -25.78 -3.47 -11.31
CA LYS A 133 -27.13 -4.04 -11.40
C LYS A 133 -27.18 -5.36 -10.65
N GLU A 134 -28.14 -5.51 -9.78
CA GLU A 134 -28.34 -6.75 -8.99
C GLU A 134 -27.05 -7.22 -8.28
N GLY A 135 -26.30 -6.27 -7.71
CA GLY A 135 -25.04 -6.58 -7.01
C GLY A 135 -23.87 -6.96 -7.92
N LYS A 136 -23.99 -6.79 -9.23
CA LYS A 136 -22.95 -7.08 -10.22
C LYS A 136 -22.48 -5.83 -10.95
N LEU A 137 -21.18 -5.77 -11.21
CA LEU A 137 -20.61 -4.73 -12.05
C LEU A 137 -21.00 -4.95 -13.50
N LYS A 138 -21.55 -3.93 -14.15
CA LYS A 138 -21.91 -3.92 -15.56
C LYS A 138 -21.11 -2.84 -16.28
N ILE A 139 -20.44 -3.24 -17.33
CA ILE A 139 -19.61 -2.39 -18.16
C ILE A 139 -20.35 -2.18 -19.49
N LEU A 140 -20.47 -0.94 -19.93
CA LEU A 140 -21.24 -0.60 -21.11
C LEU A 140 -20.31 -0.11 -22.25
N LYS A 141 -20.66 -0.52 -23.47
CA LYS A 141 -20.15 0.04 -24.72
C LYS A 141 -21.35 0.39 -25.59
N GLY A 142 -21.77 1.66 -25.56
CA GLY A 142 -23.05 2.05 -26.14
C GLY A 142 -24.22 1.32 -25.46
N ALA A 143 -24.98 0.54 -26.20
CA ALA A 143 -26.10 -0.27 -25.69
C ALA A 143 -25.68 -1.67 -25.21
N ASP A 144 -24.48 -2.13 -25.56
CA ASP A 144 -23.99 -3.46 -25.19
C ASP A 144 -23.48 -3.49 -23.74
N ILE A 145 -23.76 -4.60 -23.06
CA ILE A 145 -23.40 -4.81 -21.65
C ILE A 145 -22.41 -5.96 -21.56
N PHE A 146 -21.36 -5.77 -20.80
CA PHE A 146 -20.27 -6.71 -20.56
C PHE A 146 -20.03 -6.88 -19.05
N ASP A 147 -19.42 -8.02 -18.69
CA ASP A 147 -19.10 -8.39 -17.32
C ASP A 147 -17.57 -8.49 -17.12
N LEU A 148 -17.13 -8.44 -15.87
CA LEU A 148 -15.80 -8.90 -15.51
C LEU A 148 -15.63 -10.38 -15.83
N ALA A 149 -14.45 -10.79 -16.27
CA ALA A 149 -14.13 -12.20 -16.44
C ALA A 149 -14.20 -12.95 -15.09
N GLU A 150 -13.75 -12.30 -14.02
CA GLU A 150 -13.79 -12.77 -12.65
C GLU A 150 -14.73 -11.88 -11.83
N GLU A 151 -16.03 -12.21 -11.84
CA GLU A 151 -17.09 -11.37 -11.24
C GLU A 151 -16.91 -11.19 -9.72
N GLU A 152 -16.25 -12.14 -9.03
CA GLU A 152 -15.97 -12.10 -7.61
C GLU A 152 -14.99 -10.97 -7.21
N LYS A 153 -14.19 -10.48 -8.14
CA LYS A 153 -13.29 -9.34 -7.90
C LYS A 153 -14.05 -8.02 -7.66
N PHE A 154 -15.30 -7.92 -8.09
CA PHE A 154 -16.15 -6.78 -7.73
C PHE A 154 -16.68 -6.96 -6.31
N ILE A 155 -16.45 -5.97 -5.45
CA ILE A 155 -16.87 -6.02 -4.05
C ILE A 155 -17.83 -4.92 -3.64
N GLY A 156 -17.90 -3.81 -4.39
CA GLY A 156 -18.82 -2.73 -4.05
C GLY A 156 -18.62 -1.45 -4.86
N HIS A 157 -19.42 -0.44 -4.50
CA HIS A 157 -19.42 0.86 -5.17
C HIS A 157 -19.75 2.00 -4.19
N ARG A 158 -19.58 3.22 -4.65
CA ARG A 158 -20.04 4.45 -3.99
C ARG A 158 -20.89 5.27 -4.95
N GLY A 159 -21.92 5.94 -4.43
CA GLY A 159 -22.89 6.69 -5.22
C GLY A 159 -24.02 5.82 -5.76
N GLU A 160 -24.78 6.35 -6.71
CA GLU A 160 -25.92 5.67 -7.31
C GLU A 160 -25.49 4.45 -8.14
N ALA A 161 -26.22 3.36 -8.03
CA ALA A 161 -25.88 2.09 -8.70
C ALA A 161 -25.83 2.23 -10.24
N ASP A 162 -26.73 2.98 -10.83
CA ASP A 162 -26.75 3.20 -12.28
C ASP A 162 -25.65 4.16 -12.76
N ASN A 163 -25.10 4.98 -11.88
CA ASN A 163 -24.00 5.91 -12.18
C ASN A 163 -23.08 6.08 -10.97
N PRO A 164 -22.32 5.04 -10.61
CA PRO A 164 -21.49 5.07 -9.42
C PRO A 164 -20.35 6.09 -9.55
N SER A 165 -20.08 6.80 -8.47
CA SER A 165 -18.93 7.71 -8.37
C SER A 165 -17.61 6.99 -8.09
N ALA A 166 -17.69 5.74 -7.62
CA ALA A 166 -16.54 4.87 -7.45
C ALA A 166 -16.93 3.40 -7.52
N ILE A 167 -16.03 2.58 -8.04
CA ILE A 167 -16.11 1.11 -8.08
C ILE A 167 -14.95 0.56 -7.27
N ILE A 168 -15.23 -0.44 -6.43
CA ILE A 168 -14.19 -1.14 -5.67
C ILE A 168 -14.01 -2.55 -6.22
N LEU A 169 -12.79 -2.83 -6.65
CA LEU A 169 -12.35 -4.16 -7.06
C LEU A 169 -11.29 -4.68 -6.08
N LYS A 170 -11.15 -6.00 -5.99
CA LYS A 170 -10.18 -6.66 -5.11
C LYS A 170 -9.38 -7.71 -5.90
N ASN A 171 -8.06 -7.70 -5.76
CA ASN A 171 -7.17 -8.70 -6.31
C ASN A 171 -6.03 -8.98 -5.33
N ASN A 172 -5.69 -10.25 -5.09
CA ASN A 172 -4.67 -10.66 -4.12
C ASN A 172 -4.82 -9.98 -2.74
N ASN A 173 -6.05 -9.86 -2.27
CA ASN A 173 -6.45 -9.15 -1.05
C ASN A 173 -6.20 -7.63 -1.02
N LEU A 174 -5.66 -7.04 -2.07
CA LEU A 174 -5.52 -5.60 -2.24
C LEU A 174 -6.70 -5.02 -3.01
N HIS A 175 -7.12 -3.83 -2.60
CA HIS A 175 -8.23 -3.12 -3.21
C HIS A 175 -7.74 -2.08 -4.22
N ILE A 176 -8.54 -1.90 -5.27
CA ILE A 176 -8.43 -0.72 -6.13
C ILE A 176 -9.77 -0.02 -6.19
N GLU A 177 -9.74 1.30 -6.28
CA GLU A 177 -10.93 2.14 -6.46
C GLU A 177 -10.85 2.84 -7.81
N ILE A 178 -11.78 2.55 -8.70
CA ILE A 178 -11.94 3.28 -9.95
C ILE A 178 -12.84 4.48 -9.66
N LEU A 179 -12.29 5.68 -9.71
CA LEU A 179 -13.01 6.93 -9.48
C LEU A 179 -13.66 7.45 -10.77
N ARG A 180 -14.86 8.01 -10.60
CA ARG A 180 -15.58 8.72 -11.66
C ARG A 180 -16.03 10.08 -11.14
N ASP A 181 -15.47 11.14 -11.69
CA ASP A 181 -15.85 12.52 -11.42
C ASP A 181 -15.81 13.33 -12.73
N SER A 182 -16.95 13.59 -13.32
CA SER A 182 -17.08 14.30 -14.59
C SER A 182 -16.52 15.74 -14.58
N ARG A 183 -16.25 16.29 -13.40
CA ARG A 183 -15.63 17.62 -13.23
C ARG A 183 -14.11 17.57 -13.33
N ALA A 184 -13.51 16.38 -13.12
CA ALA A 184 -12.07 16.19 -13.24
C ALA A 184 -11.63 16.31 -14.70
N PHE A 185 -10.49 16.97 -14.93
CA PHE A 185 -9.96 17.14 -16.28
C PHE A 185 -9.65 15.81 -16.97
N SER A 186 -9.08 14.86 -16.24
CA SER A 186 -8.81 13.49 -16.73
C SER A 186 -10.07 12.77 -17.16
N ALA A 187 -11.19 12.94 -16.45
CA ALA A 187 -12.48 12.33 -16.81
C ALA A 187 -13.07 12.89 -18.10
N GLN A 188 -12.76 14.13 -18.45
CA GLN A 188 -13.22 14.74 -19.72
C GLN A 188 -12.48 14.15 -20.93
N GLN A 189 -11.30 13.58 -20.73
CA GLN A 189 -10.52 12.87 -21.76
C GLN A 189 -10.87 11.37 -21.81
N ASP A 190 -11.69 10.87 -20.90
CA ASP A 190 -12.04 9.47 -20.76
C ASP A 190 -13.49 9.19 -21.16
N HIS A 191 -13.72 8.28 -22.12
CA HIS A 191 -15.04 7.96 -22.63
C HIS A 191 -16.03 7.42 -21.59
N ALA A 192 -15.54 6.78 -20.53
CA ALA A 192 -16.35 6.25 -19.44
C ALA A 192 -16.39 7.19 -18.21
N GLY A 193 -15.72 8.36 -18.30
CA GLY A 193 -15.66 9.35 -17.23
C GLY A 193 -14.82 8.90 -16.03
N ILE A 194 -13.84 7.99 -16.24
CA ILE A 194 -12.90 7.62 -15.19
C ILE A 194 -11.94 8.78 -14.96
N SER A 195 -11.90 9.25 -13.72
CA SER A 195 -11.04 10.37 -13.31
C SER A 195 -9.72 9.93 -12.73
N ASP A 196 -9.66 8.75 -12.10
CA ASP A 196 -8.45 8.18 -11.50
C ASP A 196 -8.65 6.70 -11.16
N ILE A 197 -7.55 6.01 -10.88
CA ILE A 197 -7.52 4.71 -10.24
C ILE A 197 -6.72 4.86 -8.94
N ILE A 198 -7.35 4.59 -7.81
CA ILE A 198 -6.70 4.64 -6.51
C ILE A 198 -6.31 3.23 -6.10
N LEU A 199 -5.05 3.03 -5.80
CA LEU A 199 -4.51 1.74 -5.37
C LEU A 199 -4.39 1.70 -3.84
N GLU A 200 -4.69 0.55 -3.23
CA GLU A 200 -4.28 0.24 -1.89
C GLU A 200 -2.78 -0.04 -1.90
N ALA A 201 -1.98 0.98 -1.57
CA ALA A 201 -0.54 1.01 -1.80
C ALA A 201 0.24 0.61 -0.54
N ALA A 202 0.31 1.46 0.49
CA ALA A 202 1.04 1.15 1.71
C ALA A 202 0.08 0.55 2.75
N VAL A 203 0.07 -0.78 2.90
CA VAL A 203 -0.85 -1.46 3.83
C VAL A 203 -0.38 -1.37 5.28
N SER A 204 0.93 -1.29 5.51
CA SER A 204 1.51 -1.08 6.83
C SER A 204 2.60 -0.01 6.81
N THR A 205 2.81 0.65 7.95
CA THR A 205 3.83 1.69 8.11
C THR A 205 4.54 1.49 9.45
N ILE A 206 5.85 1.33 9.43
CA ILE A 206 6.68 1.32 10.61
C ILE A 206 7.00 2.77 10.98
N CYS A 207 6.47 3.21 12.13
CA CYS A 207 6.85 4.47 12.76
C CYS A 207 8.18 4.25 13.49
N ASP A 208 9.24 4.81 12.96
CA ASP A 208 10.59 4.52 13.42
C ASP A 208 11.06 5.50 14.49
N ASN A 209 11.49 4.96 15.63
CA ASN A 209 12.15 5.66 16.73
C ASN A 209 13.63 5.26 16.85
N GLU A 210 14.19 4.62 15.84
CA GLU A 210 15.54 4.07 15.86
C GLU A 210 16.36 4.67 14.71
N ASP A 211 16.69 3.91 13.69
CA ASP A 211 17.72 4.23 12.68
C ASP A 211 17.43 5.48 11.85
N SER A 212 16.19 5.80 11.57
CA SER A 212 15.82 6.99 10.79
C SER A 212 15.59 8.25 11.64
N VAL A 213 15.78 8.18 12.97
CA VAL A 213 15.57 9.29 13.90
C VAL A 213 16.88 9.72 14.53
N ALA A 214 17.23 10.98 14.42
CA ALA A 214 18.34 11.62 15.12
C ALA A 214 17.79 12.40 16.31
N ALA A 215 17.43 11.73 17.39
CA ALA A 215 17.04 12.35 18.67
C ALA A 215 18.27 12.48 19.56
N VAL A 216 18.81 13.68 19.66
CA VAL A 216 20.09 13.95 20.35
C VAL A 216 19.92 14.21 21.84
N ASP A 217 18.71 14.52 22.29
CA ASP A 217 18.40 14.81 23.69
C ASP A 217 16.99 14.35 24.10
N ALA A 218 16.62 14.64 25.35
CA ALA A 218 15.31 14.27 25.88
C ALA A 218 14.16 15.05 25.21
N GLU A 219 14.38 16.28 24.76
CA GLU A 219 13.36 17.09 24.10
C GLU A 219 13.00 16.47 22.74
N ASP A 220 13.97 16.06 21.97
CA ASP A 220 13.79 15.35 20.70
C ASP A 220 13.02 14.04 20.89
N LYS A 221 13.38 13.26 21.93
CA LYS A 221 12.64 12.02 22.27
C LYS A 221 11.19 12.31 22.64
N VAL A 222 10.91 13.37 23.37
CA VAL A 222 9.54 13.78 23.71
C VAL A 222 8.75 14.15 22.46
N ILE A 223 9.37 14.77 21.46
CA ILE A 223 8.72 15.05 20.17
C ILE A 223 8.31 13.73 19.48
N CYS A 224 9.22 12.77 19.41
CA CYS A 224 8.94 11.45 18.82
C CYS A 224 7.75 10.76 19.51
N TYR A 225 7.77 10.67 20.84
CA TYR A 225 6.71 10.03 21.61
C TYR A 225 5.38 10.80 21.55
N ARG A 226 5.41 12.13 21.49
CA ARG A 226 4.21 12.96 21.32
C ARG A 226 3.55 12.71 19.96
N ASN A 227 4.35 12.63 18.89
CA ASN A 227 3.86 12.31 17.57
C ASN A 227 3.27 10.90 17.53
N TRP A 228 3.95 9.92 18.10
CA TRP A 228 3.44 8.55 18.19
C TRP A 228 2.12 8.48 18.97
N LEU A 229 2.07 9.10 20.13
CA LEU A 229 0.83 9.20 20.93
C LEU A 229 -0.30 9.85 20.15
N GLY A 230 -0.01 10.90 19.37
CA GLY A 230 -0.98 11.59 18.52
C GLY A 230 -1.50 10.71 17.39
N LEU A 231 -0.67 9.85 16.80
CA LEU A 231 -1.10 8.83 15.83
C LEU A 231 -2.02 7.80 16.48
N MET A 232 -1.66 7.24 17.63
CA MET A 232 -2.48 6.26 18.35
C MET A 232 -3.84 6.83 18.77
N LYS A 233 -3.88 8.09 19.23
CA LYS A 233 -5.12 8.80 19.58
C LYS A 233 -5.92 9.25 18.36
N GLY A 234 -5.33 9.22 17.16
CA GLY A 234 -5.96 9.68 15.93
C GLY A 234 -6.10 11.21 15.83
N ASN A 235 -5.39 11.97 16.64
CA ASN A 235 -5.50 13.43 16.71
C ASN A 235 -4.21 14.18 16.31
N LEU A 236 -3.19 13.48 15.83
CA LEU A 236 -2.00 14.14 15.29
C LEU A 236 -2.38 15.00 14.10
N LYS A 237 -1.91 16.24 14.13
CA LYS A 237 -2.12 17.22 13.08
C LYS A 237 -0.86 18.03 12.85
N THR A 238 -0.67 18.48 11.62
CA THR A 238 0.38 19.45 11.28
C THR A 238 -0.14 20.42 10.24
N GLN A 239 0.39 21.62 10.25
CA GLN A 239 0.07 22.64 9.27
C GLN A 239 1.27 22.90 8.36
N PHE A 240 1.02 23.19 7.11
CA PHE A 240 2.03 23.62 6.15
C PHE A 240 1.43 24.62 5.17
N GLU A 241 2.28 25.50 4.69
CA GLU A 241 1.90 26.47 3.67
C GLU A 241 2.25 25.95 2.28
N LYS A 242 1.32 26.10 1.34
CA LYS A 242 1.53 25.84 -0.08
C LYS A 242 0.79 26.90 -0.90
N ASP A 243 1.48 27.55 -1.82
CA ASP A 243 0.91 28.60 -2.70
C ASP A 243 0.21 29.73 -1.93
N GLY A 244 0.80 30.17 -0.80
CA GLY A 244 0.25 31.20 0.08
C GLY A 244 -0.98 30.78 0.87
N LYS A 245 -1.33 29.49 0.88
CA LYS A 245 -2.47 28.94 1.63
C LYS A 245 -2.01 27.99 2.71
N LEU A 246 -2.63 28.09 3.88
CA LEU A 246 -2.37 27.19 4.99
C LEU A 246 -3.22 25.92 4.85
N PHE A 247 -2.57 24.76 4.88
CA PHE A 247 -3.21 23.45 4.82
C PHE A 247 -2.99 22.68 6.14
N GLU A 248 -4.02 22.00 6.61
CA GLU A 248 -3.92 21.08 7.74
C GLU A 248 -3.79 19.65 7.20
N ARG A 249 -2.75 18.93 7.66
CA ARG A 249 -2.59 17.48 7.45
C ARG A 249 -3.01 16.75 8.71
N LYS A 250 -3.86 15.75 8.55
CA LYS A 250 -4.36 14.86 9.61
C LYS A 250 -4.56 13.46 9.05
N LEU A 251 -4.85 12.50 9.93
CA LEU A 251 -5.16 11.12 9.52
C LEU A 251 -6.45 11.07 8.69
N ASN A 252 -6.42 10.34 7.59
CA ASN A 252 -7.59 10.10 6.75
C ASN A 252 -8.63 9.25 7.48
N PRO A 253 -9.93 9.51 7.29
CA PRO A 253 -11.00 8.65 7.79
C PRO A 253 -11.02 7.32 7.01
N ASN A 254 -11.73 6.34 7.55
CA ASN A 254 -12.05 5.13 6.80
C ASN A 254 -12.92 5.46 5.58
N ARG A 255 -12.83 4.61 4.56
CA ARG A 255 -13.56 4.76 3.31
C ARG A 255 -14.85 3.93 3.37
N SER A 256 -15.96 4.51 2.93
CA SER A 256 -17.28 3.87 3.01
C SER A 256 -17.87 3.65 1.62
N TYR A 257 -18.44 2.48 1.42
CA TYR A 257 -19.04 2.02 0.17
C TYR A 257 -20.31 1.21 0.44
N ILE A 258 -20.99 0.83 -0.62
CA ILE A 258 -22.07 -0.14 -0.62
C ILE A 258 -21.50 -1.44 -1.21
N SER A 259 -21.57 -2.55 -0.47
CA SER A 259 -21.12 -3.86 -0.95
C SER A 259 -22.03 -4.40 -2.07
N LYS A 260 -21.57 -5.42 -2.78
CA LYS A 260 -22.37 -6.13 -3.79
C LYS A 260 -23.70 -6.67 -3.24
N ASP A 261 -23.77 -6.93 -1.93
CA ASP A 261 -24.98 -7.42 -1.26
C ASP A 261 -25.88 -6.27 -0.73
N GLY A 262 -25.59 -5.02 -1.12
CA GLY A 262 -26.34 -3.81 -0.71
C GLY A 262 -26.09 -3.36 0.74
N LYS A 263 -25.12 -3.97 1.45
CA LYS A 263 -24.77 -3.61 2.83
C LYS A 263 -23.67 -2.56 2.85
N GLY A 264 -23.50 -1.89 4.00
CA GLY A 264 -22.36 -0.99 4.20
C GLY A 264 -21.04 -1.77 4.18
N LEU A 265 -20.09 -1.32 3.35
CA LEU A 265 -18.71 -1.80 3.29
C LEU A 265 -17.79 -0.68 3.77
N LYS A 266 -16.93 -0.98 4.74
CA LYS A 266 -15.97 -0.02 5.29
C LYS A 266 -14.56 -0.56 5.14
N LEU A 267 -13.69 0.20 4.48
CA LEU A 267 -12.28 -0.11 4.30
C LEU A 267 -11.42 0.84 5.12
N HIS A 268 -10.28 0.35 5.61
CA HIS A 268 -9.33 1.19 6.34
C HIS A 268 -8.81 2.32 5.45
N GLY A 269 -8.84 3.55 5.95
CA GLY A 269 -8.33 4.73 5.24
C GLY A 269 -6.84 4.97 5.42
N ARG A 270 -6.21 4.19 6.32
CA ARG A 270 -4.81 4.35 6.76
C ARG A 270 -4.10 3.01 6.79
N SER A 271 -2.77 3.05 6.72
CA SER A 271 -1.92 1.90 6.98
C SER A 271 -2.12 1.36 8.40
N LEU A 272 -1.89 0.07 8.60
CA LEU A 272 -1.63 -0.47 9.93
C LEU A 272 -0.32 0.17 10.44
N LEU A 273 -0.38 0.80 11.60
CA LEU A 273 0.79 1.47 12.17
C LEU A 273 1.52 0.53 13.12
N LEU A 274 2.76 0.24 12.79
CA LEU A 274 3.71 -0.47 13.61
C LEU A 274 4.71 0.53 14.20
N VAL A 275 5.45 0.12 15.23
CA VAL A 275 6.53 0.94 15.78
C VAL A 275 7.81 0.13 15.83
N ARG A 276 8.93 0.75 15.42
CA ARG A 276 10.26 0.25 15.73
C ARG A 276 10.90 1.14 16.78
N ASN A 277 11.39 0.54 17.83
CA ASN A 277 12.08 1.24 18.91
C ASN A 277 13.47 0.64 19.11
N VAL A 278 14.34 1.37 19.79
CA VAL A 278 15.68 0.90 20.16
C VAL A 278 15.54 -0.36 21.00
N GLY A 279 16.30 -1.42 20.66
CA GLY A 279 16.32 -2.66 21.41
C GLY A 279 16.90 -2.46 22.81
N HIS A 280 16.50 -3.29 23.77
CA HIS A 280 16.93 -3.18 25.18
C HIS A 280 18.44 -3.40 25.40
N LEU A 281 19.14 -3.96 24.42
CA LEU A 281 20.59 -4.11 24.44
C LEU A 281 21.35 -2.86 23.97
N MET A 282 20.66 -1.92 23.36
CA MET A 282 21.25 -0.65 22.92
C MET A 282 21.08 0.37 24.02
N THR A 283 22.17 0.70 24.69
CA THR A 283 22.22 1.80 25.65
C THR A 283 22.40 3.12 24.92
N ASN A 284 21.53 4.08 25.18
CA ASN A 284 21.84 5.46 24.82
C ASN A 284 22.97 5.95 25.72
N PRO A 285 24.00 6.63 25.17
CA PRO A 285 25.06 7.25 25.98
C PRO A 285 24.49 8.32 26.91
#